data_f3bbee8a659624633a94117a02d58082
#
_entry.id   f3bbee8a659624633a94117a02d58082
#
_cell.length_a   1.000
_cell.length_b   1.000
_cell.length_c   1.000
_cell.angle_alpha   90.00
_cell.angle_beta   90.00
_cell.angle_gamma   90.00
#
_symmetry.space_group_name_H-M   'P 1'
#
loop_
_entity.id
_entity.type
_entity.pdbx_description
1 polymer ?
#
loop_
_entity_poly.entity_id
_entity_poly.type
_entity_poly.pdbx_seq_one_letter_code
_entity_poly.pdbx_strand_id
1 'polypeptide(L)'
;MRVVLFALLLWPAALLADTAPDEALIWLQKIASAARELNYSGTFIYQYGNHVETSRIVHAVDAFGEQEKLENLDGRPREIIRSNDEVRCYLPESKIVLIEKRTHQTKSFPALLPEQLSNLNESYLIKIGEQERIAGFDCQALILEPKDSLRYGHKFWAEKNSGLLLKASMLDEKNEVVEQFTFTQVAIGGPIDKEMLKPRYSATTPEWRYDQAGQTGSSSTSTGWAIRPALAGFKKIMETRRVISGKPEPISHIVYSDGLAAVSVFIEPLGSRTKPRNGLQKRGALNVYTKPFADYQITVMGETPPLTVMEIGNSVYYSEK
;
A
#
# COMPACT_ATOMS: atom_id res chain seq x y z
N MET A 1 -9.52 50.65 59.87
CA MET A 1 -8.59 49.86 59.10
C MET A 1 -9.30 48.66 58.59
N ARG A 2 -9.68 48.63 57.26
CA ARG A 2 -10.40 47.48 56.65
C ARG A 2 -9.33 46.73 55.83
N VAL A 3 -9.06 45.48 56.23
CA VAL A 3 -8.20 44.52 55.55
C VAL A 3 -9.02 43.85 54.46
N VAL A 4 -8.68 44.05 53.18
CA VAL A 4 -9.26 43.37 52.04
C VAL A 4 -8.39 42.16 51.74
N LEU A 5 -8.94 40.93 52.00
CA LEU A 5 -8.32 39.67 51.61
C LEU A 5 -8.56 39.44 50.12
N PHE A 6 -7.50 39.45 49.32
CA PHE A 6 -7.53 38.99 47.94
C PHE A 6 -7.41 37.44 47.92
N ALA A 7 -8.46 36.74 47.56
CA ALA A 7 -8.41 35.32 47.28
C ALA A 7 -7.92 35.06 45.87
N LEU A 8 -6.68 34.57 45.71
CA LEU A 8 -6.15 34.05 44.44
C LEU A 8 -6.85 32.75 44.06
N LEU A 9 -7.71 32.79 43.07
CA LEU A 9 -8.27 31.61 42.41
C LEU A 9 -7.18 30.96 41.52
N LEU A 10 -6.55 29.90 42.00
CA LEU A 10 -5.71 29.00 41.20
C LEU A 10 -6.62 28.15 40.30
N TRP A 11 -6.68 28.51 39.01
CA TRP A 11 -7.29 27.69 37.98
C TRP A 11 -6.34 26.52 37.66
N PRO A 12 -6.77 25.25 37.77
CA PRO A 12 -5.94 24.16 37.32
C PRO A 12 -5.89 24.21 35.79
N ALA A 13 -4.74 24.58 35.23
CA ALA A 13 -4.45 24.35 33.84
C ALA A 13 -4.44 22.83 33.61
N ALA A 14 -5.49 22.29 32.99
CA ALA A 14 -5.46 20.94 32.47
C ALA A 14 -4.35 20.89 31.42
N LEU A 15 -3.20 20.31 31.78
CA LEU A 15 -2.17 19.87 30.86
C LEU A 15 -2.84 18.80 29.98
N LEU A 16 -3.26 19.17 28.77
CA LEU A 16 -3.45 18.22 27.70
C LEU A 16 -2.07 17.59 27.49
N ALA A 17 -1.90 16.38 28.01
CA ALA A 17 -0.73 15.56 27.73
C ALA A 17 -0.78 15.29 26.22
N ASP A 18 -0.01 16.06 25.45
CA ASP A 18 0.35 15.72 24.09
C ASP A 18 1.06 14.38 24.19
N THR A 19 0.41 13.31 23.74
CA THR A 19 0.99 11.97 23.74
C THR A 19 2.29 12.07 22.99
N ALA A 20 3.39 11.74 23.66
CA ALA A 20 4.74 11.92 23.16
C ALA A 20 4.85 11.32 21.74
N PRO A 21 5.48 12.00 20.76
CA PRO A 21 5.69 11.49 19.42
C PRO A 21 6.30 10.07 19.39
N ASP A 22 7.04 9.72 20.44
CA ASP A 22 7.67 8.41 20.62
C ASP A 22 6.67 7.26 20.78
N GLU A 23 5.53 7.45 21.47
CA GLU A 23 4.57 6.37 21.70
C GLU A 23 3.86 5.94 20.41
N ALA A 24 3.45 6.89 19.58
CA ALA A 24 2.83 6.59 18.30
C ALA A 24 3.81 5.89 17.34
N LEU A 25 5.08 6.28 17.36
CA LEU A 25 6.12 5.64 16.57
C LEU A 25 6.39 4.21 17.07
N ILE A 26 6.40 3.96 18.38
CA ILE A 26 6.51 2.62 18.96
C ILE A 26 5.38 1.73 18.48
N TRP A 27 4.15 2.23 18.45
CA TRP A 27 3.01 1.50 17.90
C TRP A 27 3.16 1.17 16.42
N LEU A 28 3.63 2.12 15.58
CA LEU A 28 3.88 1.85 14.16
C LEU A 28 4.95 0.78 13.97
N GLN A 29 6.02 0.81 14.76
CA GLN A 29 7.06 -0.23 14.74
C GLN A 29 6.48 -1.59 15.11
N LYS A 30 5.67 -1.65 16.17
CA LYS A 30 4.99 -2.87 16.62
C LYS A 30 4.10 -3.45 15.51
N ILE A 31 3.32 -2.61 14.81
CA ILE A 31 2.49 -3.03 13.67
C ILE A 31 3.35 -3.58 12.53
N ALA A 32 4.42 -2.88 12.16
CA ALA A 32 5.29 -3.27 11.07
C ALA A 32 5.99 -4.60 11.34
N SER A 33 6.47 -4.83 12.56
CA SER A 33 7.08 -6.10 12.99
C SER A 33 6.05 -7.23 13.06
N ALA A 34 4.90 -6.99 13.69
CA ALA A 34 3.88 -8.02 13.89
C ALA A 34 3.43 -8.68 12.59
N ALA A 35 3.23 -7.89 11.53
CA ALA A 35 2.78 -8.40 10.24
C ALA A 35 3.79 -9.33 9.54
N ARG A 36 5.08 -9.26 9.92
CA ARG A 36 6.17 -10.03 9.30
C ARG A 36 6.70 -11.16 10.17
N GLU A 37 6.58 -11.01 11.48
CA GLU A 37 7.22 -11.91 12.45
C GLU A 37 6.25 -12.90 13.09
N LEU A 38 4.95 -12.60 13.04
CA LEU A 38 3.94 -13.45 13.66
C LEU A 38 3.37 -14.49 12.70
N ASN A 39 3.06 -15.65 13.24
CA ASN A 39 2.16 -16.59 12.60
C ASN A 39 0.73 -16.09 12.76
N TYR A 40 -0.04 -16.06 11.69
CA TYR A 40 -1.47 -15.75 11.76
C TYR A 40 -2.23 -16.37 10.59
N SER A 41 -3.51 -16.62 10.81
CA SER A 41 -4.43 -17.03 9.74
C SER A 41 -5.79 -16.41 9.98
N GLY A 42 -6.48 -16.00 8.90
CA GLY A 42 -7.76 -15.36 9.05
C GLY A 42 -8.47 -15.08 7.74
N THR A 43 -9.67 -14.55 7.87
CA THR A 43 -10.50 -14.06 6.77
C THR A 43 -10.74 -12.58 6.97
N PHE A 44 -10.54 -11.80 5.93
CA PHE A 44 -10.77 -10.36 5.94
C PHE A 44 -11.59 -9.92 4.74
N ILE A 45 -12.23 -8.77 4.90
CA ILE A 45 -12.99 -8.09 3.86
C ILE A 45 -12.16 -6.88 3.39
N TYR A 46 -12.08 -6.71 2.08
CA TYR A 46 -11.66 -5.48 1.42
C TYR A 46 -12.87 -4.78 0.84
N GLN A 47 -13.04 -3.51 1.17
CA GLN A 47 -14.17 -2.70 0.73
C GLN A 47 -13.70 -1.38 0.12
N TYR A 48 -14.25 -1.02 -1.03
CA TYR A 48 -14.13 0.32 -1.64
C TYR A 48 -15.42 0.70 -2.36
N GLY A 49 -15.96 1.87 -2.05
CA GLY A 49 -17.29 2.25 -2.52
C GLY A 49 -18.34 1.19 -2.16
N ASN A 50 -19.06 0.68 -3.16
CA ASN A 50 -20.04 -0.39 -3.01
C ASN A 50 -19.49 -1.78 -3.31
N HIS A 51 -18.18 -1.91 -3.55
CA HIS A 51 -17.54 -3.18 -3.86
C HIS A 51 -16.96 -3.80 -2.59
N VAL A 52 -17.20 -5.10 -2.42
CA VAL A 52 -16.74 -5.89 -1.27
C VAL A 52 -16.11 -7.17 -1.82
N GLU A 53 -14.91 -7.47 -1.35
CA GLU A 53 -14.17 -8.71 -1.65
C GLU A 53 -13.77 -9.38 -0.35
N THR A 54 -13.93 -10.70 -0.27
CA THR A 54 -13.52 -11.50 0.88
C THR A 54 -12.29 -12.31 0.51
N SER A 55 -11.29 -12.29 1.39
CA SER A 55 -10.05 -13.04 1.20
C SER A 55 -9.67 -13.80 2.46
N ARG A 56 -8.98 -14.93 2.27
CA ARG A 56 -8.33 -15.69 3.33
C ARG A 56 -6.83 -15.49 3.24
N ILE A 57 -6.20 -15.28 4.38
CA ILE A 57 -4.75 -15.17 4.49
C ILE A 57 -4.22 -16.20 5.50
N VAL A 58 -3.07 -16.79 5.18
CA VAL A 58 -2.27 -17.62 6.09
C VAL A 58 -0.84 -17.14 5.99
N HIS A 59 -0.24 -16.83 7.12
CA HIS A 59 1.14 -16.35 7.20
C HIS A 59 1.91 -17.15 8.26
N ALA A 60 3.06 -17.63 7.89
CA ALA A 60 3.95 -18.38 8.77
C ALA A 60 5.40 -17.93 8.61
N VAL A 61 6.09 -17.87 9.75
CA VAL A 61 7.53 -17.63 9.82
C VAL A 61 8.17 -18.76 10.59
N ASP A 62 9.18 -19.38 10.01
CA ASP A 62 9.97 -20.43 10.65
C ASP A 62 11.47 -20.28 10.32
N ALA A 63 12.28 -21.24 10.70
CA ALA A 63 13.74 -21.22 10.45
C ALA A 63 14.10 -21.20 8.95
N PHE A 64 13.17 -21.49 8.05
CA PHE A 64 13.37 -21.48 6.59
C PHE A 64 12.92 -20.16 5.96
N GLY A 65 12.28 -19.26 6.71
CA GLY A 65 11.86 -17.94 6.31
C GLY A 65 10.37 -17.72 6.39
N GLU A 66 9.89 -16.73 5.62
CA GLU A 66 8.51 -16.26 5.58
C GLU A 66 7.74 -16.93 4.44
N GLN A 67 6.55 -17.41 4.74
CA GLN A 67 5.60 -17.94 3.78
C GLN A 67 4.22 -17.32 4.00
N GLU A 68 3.57 -16.93 2.92
CA GLU A 68 2.22 -16.37 2.95
C GLU A 68 1.39 -16.95 1.81
N LYS A 69 0.15 -17.26 2.10
CA LYS A 69 -0.87 -17.60 1.11
C LYS A 69 -2.06 -16.68 1.26
N LEU A 70 -2.44 -16.03 0.17
CA LEU A 70 -3.65 -15.21 0.05
C LEU A 70 -4.57 -15.83 -1.00
N GLU A 71 -5.83 -16.05 -0.64
CA GLU A 71 -6.85 -16.67 -1.48
C GLU A 71 -8.09 -15.76 -1.56
N ASN A 72 -8.55 -15.43 -2.77
CA ASN A 72 -9.85 -14.79 -2.95
C ASN A 72 -10.95 -15.81 -2.72
N LEU A 73 -11.94 -15.51 -1.87
CA LEU A 73 -13.06 -16.40 -1.54
C LEU A 73 -14.31 -16.10 -2.38
N ASP A 74 -14.39 -14.93 -2.98
CA ASP A 74 -15.46 -14.49 -3.86
C ASP A 74 -14.90 -13.88 -5.16
N GLY A 75 -15.78 -13.66 -6.14
CA GLY A 75 -15.39 -13.15 -7.44
C GLY A 75 -14.55 -14.15 -8.26
N ARG A 76 -13.58 -13.63 -9.00
CA ARG A 76 -12.68 -14.45 -9.81
C ARG A 76 -11.67 -15.16 -8.92
N PRO A 77 -11.55 -16.50 -9.02
CA PRO A 77 -10.60 -17.23 -8.21
C PRO A 77 -9.16 -16.78 -8.49
N ARG A 78 -8.46 -16.43 -7.43
CA ARG A 78 -7.05 -16.04 -7.46
C ARG A 78 -6.39 -16.50 -6.18
N GLU A 79 -5.19 -17.03 -6.30
CA GLU A 79 -4.37 -17.44 -5.17
C GLU A 79 -2.97 -16.86 -5.35
N ILE A 80 -2.46 -16.23 -4.32
CA ILE A 80 -1.11 -15.67 -4.29
C ILE A 80 -0.34 -16.38 -3.20
N ILE A 81 0.81 -16.95 -3.57
CA ILE A 81 1.73 -17.60 -2.63
C ILE A 81 3.03 -16.81 -2.66
N ARG A 82 3.44 -16.35 -1.49
CA ARG A 82 4.73 -15.71 -1.27
C ARG A 82 5.61 -16.64 -0.47
N SER A 83 6.83 -16.85 -0.91
CA SER A 83 7.82 -17.65 -0.21
C SER A 83 9.16 -16.93 -0.33
N ASN A 84 9.63 -16.35 0.77
CA ASN A 84 10.84 -15.52 0.78
C ASN A 84 10.81 -14.46 -0.34
N ASP A 85 11.65 -14.62 -1.35
CA ASP A 85 11.83 -13.65 -2.45
C ASP A 85 10.97 -13.93 -3.68
N GLU A 86 10.12 -14.94 -3.66
CA GLU A 86 9.30 -15.32 -4.80
C GLU A 86 7.80 -15.12 -4.52
N VAL A 87 7.10 -14.60 -5.52
CA VAL A 87 5.64 -14.47 -5.53
C VAL A 87 5.08 -15.25 -6.70
N ARG A 88 4.15 -16.17 -6.44
CA ARG A 88 3.40 -16.91 -7.46
C ARG A 88 1.94 -16.53 -7.39
N CYS A 89 1.41 -15.99 -8.48
CA CYS A 89 -0.01 -15.68 -8.61
C CYS A 89 -0.67 -16.70 -9.55
N TYR A 90 -1.56 -17.50 -9.00
CA TYR A 90 -2.34 -18.50 -9.73
C TYR A 90 -3.64 -17.87 -10.23
N LEU A 91 -3.87 -17.92 -11.52
CA LEU A 91 -5.07 -17.45 -12.22
C LEU A 91 -5.78 -18.64 -12.88
N PRO A 92 -6.66 -19.35 -12.15
CA PRO A 92 -7.19 -20.65 -12.60
C PRO A 92 -8.04 -20.55 -13.87
N GLU A 93 -8.82 -19.47 -14.04
CA GLU A 93 -9.65 -19.28 -15.24
C GLU A 93 -8.81 -19.16 -16.51
N SER A 94 -7.63 -18.56 -16.41
CA SER A 94 -6.70 -18.39 -17.53
C SER A 94 -5.65 -19.50 -17.62
N LYS A 95 -5.59 -20.38 -16.62
CA LYS A 95 -4.56 -21.41 -16.45
C LYS A 95 -3.13 -20.82 -16.53
N ILE A 96 -2.92 -19.70 -15.85
CA ILE A 96 -1.64 -18.99 -15.81
C ILE A 96 -1.13 -18.95 -14.39
N VAL A 97 0.18 -19.17 -14.22
CA VAL A 97 0.95 -18.84 -13.03
C VAL A 97 1.90 -17.69 -13.38
N LEU A 98 1.70 -16.54 -12.78
CA LEU A 98 2.65 -15.44 -12.87
C LEU A 98 3.68 -15.60 -11.76
N ILE A 99 4.96 -15.60 -12.13
CA ILE A 99 6.06 -15.70 -11.17
C ILE A 99 6.82 -14.37 -11.19
N GLU A 100 6.96 -13.77 -10.00
CA GLU A 100 7.65 -12.50 -9.81
C GLU A 100 8.64 -12.62 -8.65
N LYS A 101 9.72 -11.83 -8.70
CA LYS A 101 10.53 -11.61 -7.50
C LYS A 101 9.79 -10.65 -6.58
N ARG A 102 9.73 -11.00 -5.29
CA ARG A 102 9.20 -10.12 -4.27
C ARG A 102 10.05 -8.84 -4.23
N THR A 103 9.42 -7.72 -4.40
CA THR A 103 10.04 -6.42 -4.14
C THR A 103 9.57 -5.94 -2.77
N HIS A 104 10.46 -5.34 -1.98
CA HIS A 104 10.13 -4.75 -0.66
C HIS A 104 9.05 -3.66 -0.72
N GLN A 105 8.64 -3.28 -1.91
CA GLN A 105 7.66 -2.22 -2.18
C GLN A 105 6.22 -2.75 -2.29
N THR A 106 6.04 -4.07 -2.43
CA THR A 106 4.70 -4.64 -2.57
C THR A 106 4.08 -4.78 -1.18
N LYS A 107 3.19 -3.87 -0.85
CA LYS A 107 2.40 -3.88 0.39
C LYS A 107 1.12 -4.66 0.18
N SER A 108 0.73 -5.43 1.17
CA SER A 108 -0.58 -6.09 1.21
C SER A 108 -1.04 -6.20 2.65
N PHE A 109 -2.34 -6.05 2.87
CA PHE A 109 -2.90 -6.21 4.21
C PHE A 109 -2.59 -7.62 4.77
N PRO A 110 -2.13 -7.72 6.04
CA PRO A 110 -1.95 -6.66 7.03
C PRO A 110 -0.59 -5.93 7.01
N ALA A 111 0.36 -6.30 6.14
CA ALA A 111 1.70 -5.71 6.04
C ALA A 111 1.70 -4.41 5.20
N LEU A 112 0.96 -3.38 5.64
CA LEU A 112 0.81 -2.11 4.92
C LEU A 112 1.92 -1.10 5.20
N LEU A 113 2.62 -1.22 6.34
CA LEU A 113 3.65 -0.26 6.72
C LEU A 113 4.99 -0.56 6.05
N PRO A 114 5.76 0.48 5.69
CA PRO A 114 7.10 0.32 5.16
C PRO A 114 8.06 -0.15 6.25
N GLU A 115 9.22 -0.67 5.85
CA GLU A 115 10.29 -1.03 6.80
C GLU A 115 10.88 0.19 7.51
N GLN A 116 11.03 1.30 6.77
CA GLN A 116 11.54 2.54 7.31
C GLN A 116 10.40 3.50 7.64
N LEU A 117 10.10 3.63 8.93
CA LEU A 117 9.01 4.45 9.44
C LEU A 117 9.42 5.91 9.71
N SER A 118 10.73 6.18 9.81
CA SER A 118 11.27 7.49 10.19
C SER A 118 10.82 8.65 9.30
N ASN A 119 10.56 8.38 8.02
CA ASN A 119 10.16 9.41 7.07
C ASN A 119 8.65 9.74 7.11
N LEU A 120 7.83 8.91 7.78
CA LEU A 120 6.38 9.14 7.82
C LEU A 120 6.03 10.46 8.53
N ASN A 121 6.81 10.85 9.54
CA ASN A 121 6.63 12.12 10.23
C ASN A 121 6.88 13.36 9.33
N GLU A 122 7.58 13.21 8.21
CA GLU A 122 7.74 14.31 7.24
C GLU A 122 6.41 14.64 6.58
N SER A 123 5.60 13.62 6.29
CA SER A 123 4.38 13.70 5.49
C SER A 123 3.08 13.61 6.29
N TYR A 124 3.12 13.02 7.49
CA TYR A 124 1.94 12.76 8.32
C TYR A 124 2.14 13.28 9.76
N LEU A 125 1.05 13.73 10.35
CA LEU A 125 0.91 13.89 11.79
C LEU A 125 0.35 12.58 12.34
N ILE A 126 1.11 11.91 13.21
CA ILE A 126 0.74 10.58 13.73
C ILE A 126 0.19 10.75 15.13
N LYS A 127 -1.00 10.21 15.38
CA LYS A 127 -1.73 10.31 16.65
C LYS A 127 -2.20 8.93 17.11
N ILE A 128 -2.26 8.74 18.41
CA ILE A 128 -2.98 7.62 19.02
C ILE A 128 -4.46 7.99 19.04
N GLY A 129 -5.29 7.10 18.53
CA GLY A 129 -6.75 7.23 18.51
C GLY A 129 -7.42 6.41 19.62
N GLU A 130 -8.70 6.19 19.46
CA GLU A 130 -9.53 5.42 20.37
C GLU A 130 -9.20 3.92 20.35
N GLN A 131 -9.70 3.22 21.37
CA GLN A 131 -9.70 1.76 21.41
C GLN A 131 -11.01 1.23 20.85
N GLU A 132 -10.93 0.17 20.04
CA GLU A 132 -12.09 -0.46 19.41
C GLU A 132 -11.92 -1.99 19.44
N ARG A 133 -13.01 -2.74 19.42
CA ARG A 133 -12.97 -4.20 19.33
C ARG A 133 -13.15 -4.66 17.88
N ILE A 134 -12.15 -5.36 17.34
CA ILE A 134 -12.13 -5.87 15.95
C ILE A 134 -11.94 -7.38 15.98
N ALA A 135 -12.78 -8.12 15.26
CA ALA A 135 -12.73 -9.59 15.19
C ALA A 135 -12.61 -10.29 16.56
N GLY A 136 -13.17 -9.67 17.61
CA GLY A 136 -13.12 -10.21 18.98
C GLY A 136 -11.93 -9.77 19.83
N PHE A 137 -10.99 -9.00 19.28
CA PHE A 137 -9.78 -8.51 19.95
C PHE A 137 -9.87 -7.02 20.29
N ASP A 138 -9.26 -6.63 21.40
CA ASP A 138 -9.10 -5.23 21.78
C ASP A 138 -7.95 -4.62 20.94
N CYS A 139 -8.25 -3.55 20.22
CA CYS A 139 -7.33 -2.87 19.32
C CYS A 139 -7.10 -1.42 19.73
N GLN A 140 -5.89 -0.94 19.46
CA GLN A 140 -5.52 0.46 19.56
C GLN A 140 -5.56 1.08 18.16
N ALA A 141 -6.29 2.18 18.00
CA ALA A 141 -6.27 2.94 16.75
C ALA A 141 -5.05 3.86 16.69
N LEU A 142 -4.47 3.99 15.49
CA LEU A 142 -3.49 4.99 15.11
C LEU A 142 -4.02 5.77 13.93
N ILE A 143 -3.88 7.09 13.98
CA ILE A 143 -4.36 8.01 12.95
C ILE A 143 -3.15 8.71 12.34
N LEU A 144 -3.02 8.61 11.02
CA LEU A 144 -2.00 9.30 10.24
C LEU A 144 -2.70 10.37 9.40
N GLU A 145 -2.69 11.61 9.90
CA GLU A 145 -3.27 12.76 9.21
C GLU A 145 -2.24 13.32 8.23
N PRO A 146 -2.57 13.47 6.95
CA PRO A 146 -1.65 14.06 5.99
C PRO A 146 -1.42 15.55 6.31
N LYS A 147 -0.18 16.02 6.13
CA LYS A 147 0.19 17.42 6.31
C LYS A 147 -0.11 18.29 5.08
N ASP A 148 -0.53 17.69 4.00
CA ASP A 148 -0.87 18.33 2.72
C ASP A 148 -2.03 17.63 2.03
N SER A 149 -2.45 18.12 0.86
CA SER A 149 -3.54 17.56 0.05
C SER A 149 -3.07 16.52 -0.98
N LEU A 150 -1.80 16.10 -0.94
CA LEU A 150 -1.22 15.21 -1.94
C LEU A 150 -1.38 13.73 -1.59
N ARG A 151 -1.91 13.40 -0.42
CA ARG A 151 -2.02 12.03 0.09
C ARG A 151 -3.29 11.83 0.88
N TYR A 152 -3.73 10.59 0.96
CA TYR A 152 -4.84 10.20 1.80
C TYR A 152 -4.41 10.06 3.25
N GLY A 153 -5.35 10.25 4.18
CA GLY A 153 -5.17 9.89 5.58
C GLY A 153 -5.28 8.39 5.78
N HIS A 154 -4.73 7.88 6.88
CA HIS A 154 -4.85 6.48 7.24
C HIS A 154 -5.28 6.33 8.69
N LYS A 155 -6.07 5.30 8.97
CA LYS A 155 -6.42 4.87 10.31
C LYS A 155 -6.20 3.37 10.43
N PHE A 156 -5.37 2.98 11.38
CA PHE A 156 -4.94 1.62 11.61
C PHE A 156 -5.39 1.16 12.99
N TRP A 157 -5.95 -0.03 13.10
CA TRP A 157 -6.33 -0.65 14.36
C TRP A 157 -5.51 -1.91 14.57
N ALA A 158 -4.60 -1.86 15.54
CA ALA A 158 -3.70 -2.95 15.87
C ALA A 158 -4.15 -3.67 17.14
N GLU A 159 -4.10 -4.99 17.16
CA GLU A 159 -4.35 -5.78 18.37
C GLU A 159 -3.33 -5.41 19.44
N LYS A 160 -3.81 -5.18 20.67
CA LYS A 160 -3.03 -4.56 21.75
C LYS A 160 -1.80 -5.34 22.17
N ASN A 161 -1.89 -6.65 22.24
CA ASN A 161 -0.82 -7.50 22.73
C ASN A 161 0.21 -7.83 21.63
N SER A 162 -0.26 -8.24 20.46
CA SER A 162 0.58 -8.67 19.35
C SER A 162 1.04 -7.52 18.44
N GLY A 163 0.24 -6.47 18.31
CA GLY A 163 0.45 -5.41 17.34
C GLY A 163 -0.03 -5.75 15.93
N LEU A 164 -0.62 -6.92 15.69
CA LEU A 164 -1.13 -7.29 14.37
C LEU A 164 -2.24 -6.33 13.95
N LEU A 165 -2.13 -5.80 12.73
CA LEU A 165 -3.11 -4.90 12.16
C LEU A 165 -4.39 -5.67 11.80
N LEU A 166 -5.51 -5.37 12.47
CA LEU A 166 -6.77 -6.06 12.25
C LEU A 166 -7.75 -5.27 11.38
N LYS A 167 -7.60 -3.95 11.31
CA LYS A 167 -8.38 -3.08 10.43
C LYS A 167 -7.51 -1.93 9.95
N ALA A 168 -7.66 -1.55 8.69
CA ALA A 168 -6.99 -0.42 8.08
C ALA A 168 -7.98 0.32 7.20
N SER A 169 -8.08 1.64 7.35
CA SER A 169 -8.89 2.50 6.50
C SER A 169 -8.04 3.59 5.88
N MET A 170 -8.28 3.88 4.62
CA MET A 170 -7.78 5.05 3.89
C MET A 170 -8.88 6.09 3.87
N LEU A 171 -8.54 7.35 4.18
CA LEU A 171 -9.49 8.44 4.38
C LEU A 171 -9.18 9.58 3.41
N ASP A 172 -10.20 10.17 2.83
CA ASP A 172 -10.07 11.37 2.03
C ASP A 172 -9.99 12.65 2.89
N GLU A 173 -9.96 13.81 2.25
CA GLU A 173 -9.90 15.14 2.87
C GLU A 173 -11.13 15.48 3.75
N LYS A 174 -12.24 14.74 3.55
CA LYS A 174 -13.46 14.89 4.37
C LYS A 174 -13.56 13.85 5.47
N ASN A 175 -12.49 13.03 5.65
CA ASN A 175 -12.49 11.84 6.52
C ASN A 175 -13.51 10.76 6.11
N GLU A 176 -13.92 10.73 4.83
CA GLU A 176 -14.73 9.65 4.29
C GLU A 176 -13.84 8.47 3.91
N VAL A 177 -14.33 7.25 4.15
CA VAL A 177 -13.57 6.04 3.86
C VAL A 177 -13.50 5.82 2.35
N VAL A 178 -12.30 5.87 1.79
CA VAL A 178 -12.02 5.56 0.38
C VAL A 178 -11.93 4.06 0.17
N GLU A 179 -11.20 3.39 1.06
CA GLU A 179 -11.10 1.93 1.12
C GLU A 179 -10.82 1.45 2.53
N GLN A 180 -11.14 0.19 2.80
CA GLN A 180 -10.97 -0.42 4.10
C GLN A 180 -10.68 -1.91 3.99
N PHE A 181 -9.75 -2.38 4.82
CA PHE A 181 -9.52 -3.80 5.12
C PHE A 181 -9.95 -4.08 6.55
N THR A 182 -10.64 -5.19 6.79
CA THR A 182 -11.08 -5.58 8.14
C THR A 182 -11.11 -7.09 8.29
N PHE A 183 -10.37 -7.63 9.25
CA PHE A 183 -10.52 -9.03 9.62
C PHE A 183 -11.91 -9.30 10.20
N THR A 184 -12.56 -10.34 9.71
CA THR A 184 -13.81 -10.87 10.28
C THR A 184 -13.52 -12.00 11.26
N GLN A 185 -12.45 -12.77 11.00
CA GLN A 185 -11.91 -13.81 11.86
C GLN A 185 -10.40 -13.83 11.73
N VAL A 186 -9.69 -14.01 12.83
CA VAL A 186 -8.24 -14.17 12.84
C VAL A 186 -7.79 -15.02 14.03
N ALA A 187 -6.83 -15.90 13.80
CA ALA A 187 -6.03 -16.56 14.81
C ALA A 187 -4.64 -15.94 14.79
N ILE A 188 -4.13 -15.50 15.92
CA ILE A 188 -2.84 -14.82 16.07
C ILE A 188 -1.92 -15.70 16.89
N GLY A 189 -0.74 -15.99 16.36
CA GLY A 189 0.24 -16.87 17.00
C GLY A 189 -0.05 -18.36 16.81
N GLY A 190 0.79 -19.18 17.44
CA GLY A 190 0.70 -20.64 17.36
C GLY A 190 1.26 -21.25 16.07
N PRO A 191 1.26 -22.59 15.98
CA PRO A 191 1.75 -23.29 14.78
C PRO A 191 0.76 -23.17 13.63
N ILE A 192 1.28 -22.97 12.43
CA ILE A 192 0.50 -23.03 11.19
C ILE A 192 0.70 -24.42 10.54
N ASP A 193 -0.40 -25.06 10.18
CA ASP A 193 -0.36 -26.29 9.37
C ASP A 193 0.20 -25.93 7.97
N LYS A 194 1.31 -26.57 7.59
CA LYS A 194 1.99 -26.34 6.31
C LYS A 194 1.12 -26.68 5.10
N GLU A 195 0.12 -27.54 5.26
CA GLU A 195 -0.86 -27.83 4.21
C GLU A 195 -1.70 -26.59 3.84
N MET A 196 -1.94 -25.69 4.78
CA MET A 196 -2.67 -24.44 4.53
C MET A 196 -1.90 -23.47 3.62
N LEU A 197 -0.56 -23.60 3.54
CA LEU A 197 0.31 -22.75 2.71
C LEU A 197 0.51 -23.31 1.30
N LYS A 198 0.12 -24.57 1.05
CA LYS A 198 0.25 -25.18 -0.27
C LYS A 198 -0.76 -24.58 -1.26
N PRO A 199 -0.37 -24.50 -2.56
CA PRO A 199 -1.31 -24.09 -3.59
C PRO A 199 -2.48 -25.07 -3.67
N ARG A 200 -3.69 -24.53 -3.75
CA ARG A 200 -4.91 -25.33 -4.01
C ARG A 200 -4.96 -25.83 -5.44
N TYR A 201 -4.38 -25.04 -6.37
CA TYR A 201 -4.36 -25.36 -7.77
C TYR A 201 -3.08 -26.12 -8.12
N SER A 202 -3.23 -27.37 -8.57
CA SER A 202 -2.10 -28.14 -9.11
C SER A 202 -1.81 -27.66 -10.53
N ALA A 203 -0.79 -26.82 -10.65
CA ALA A 203 -0.34 -26.32 -11.96
C ALA A 203 0.61 -27.31 -12.67
N THR A 204 0.56 -28.60 -12.34
CA THR A 204 1.44 -29.65 -12.89
C THR A 204 0.98 -30.18 -14.24
N THR A 205 -0.23 -29.83 -14.68
CA THR A 205 -0.76 -30.31 -15.98
C THR A 205 -0.21 -29.44 -17.13
N PRO A 206 -0.02 -29.99 -18.34
CA PRO A 206 0.53 -29.26 -19.51
C PRO A 206 -0.29 -28.05 -19.94
N GLU A 207 -1.51 -27.90 -19.45
CA GLU A 207 -2.43 -26.80 -19.78
C GLU A 207 -2.09 -25.48 -19.05
N TRP A 208 -1.29 -25.53 -17.98
CA TRP A 208 -0.88 -24.35 -17.26
C TRP A 208 0.36 -23.70 -17.90
N ARG A 209 0.26 -22.39 -18.12
CA ARG A 209 1.38 -21.57 -18.60
C ARG A 209 2.03 -20.85 -17.43
N TYR A 210 3.35 -20.90 -17.39
CA TYR A 210 4.16 -20.15 -16.44
C TYR A 210 4.73 -18.92 -17.12
N ASP A 211 4.29 -17.75 -16.70
CA ASP A 211 4.77 -16.47 -17.19
C ASP A 211 5.67 -15.82 -16.12
N GLN A 212 6.94 -15.62 -16.44
CA GLN A 212 7.86 -14.88 -15.57
C GLN A 212 7.68 -13.38 -15.83
N ALA A 213 7.01 -12.68 -14.92
CA ALA A 213 6.89 -11.24 -14.99
C ALA A 213 8.25 -10.59 -14.66
N GLY A 214 8.77 -9.79 -15.55
CA GLY A 214 9.97 -8.99 -15.31
C GLY A 214 11.30 -9.51 -15.85
N GLN A 215 11.38 -10.66 -16.55
CA GLN A 215 12.61 -11.10 -17.21
C GLN A 215 12.91 -10.41 -18.55
N THR A 216 12.00 -9.60 -19.08
CA THR A 216 12.34 -8.74 -20.20
C THR A 216 13.12 -7.53 -19.68
N GLY A 217 14.46 -7.69 -19.62
CA GLY A 217 15.47 -6.64 -19.57
C GLY A 217 15.12 -5.37 -18.76
N SER A 218 14.88 -5.48 -17.45
CA SER A 218 14.85 -4.28 -16.62
C SER A 218 16.28 -3.87 -16.30
N SER A 219 16.88 -3.05 -17.17
CA SER A 219 18.09 -2.34 -16.81
C SER A 219 17.70 -1.18 -15.89
N SER A 220 18.36 -1.07 -14.75
CA SER A 220 18.36 0.14 -13.91
C SER A 220 19.09 1.28 -14.66
N THR A 221 18.48 1.76 -15.74
CA THR A 221 19.08 2.78 -16.62
C THR A 221 18.21 4.01 -16.52
N SER A 222 18.82 5.17 -16.30
CA SER A 222 18.12 6.45 -16.40
C SER A 222 17.30 6.50 -17.69
N THR A 223 16.01 6.75 -17.54
CA THR A 223 15.09 6.84 -18.69
C THR A 223 15.18 8.18 -19.42
N GLY A 224 15.82 9.17 -18.79
CA GLY A 224 15.85 10.56 -19.26
C GLY A 224 14.61 11.36 -18.86
N TRP A 225 13.65 10.73 -18.18
CA TRP A 225 12.42 11.39 -17.71
C TRP A 225 12.53 11.79 -16.25
N ALA A 226 11.96 12.94 -15.90
CA ALA A 226 11.89 13.44 -14.54
C ALA A 226 10.60 14.23 -14.29
N ILE A 227 10.32 14.57 -13.02
CA ILE A 227 9.24 15.48 -12.64
C ILE A 227 9.84 16.77 -12.05
N ARG A 228 9.24 17.93 -12.36
CA ARG A 228 9.65 19.24 -11.84
C ARG A 228 8.43 20.17 -11.67
N PRO A 229 8.22 20.79 -10.50
CA PRO A 229 8.99 20.60 -9.29
C PRO A 229 8.79 19.21 -8.67
N ALA A 230 9.71 18.79 -7.80
CA ALA A 230 9.55 17.57 -7.01
C ALA A 230 8.35 17.76 -6.06
N LEU A 231 7.48 16.74 -5.96
CA LEU A 231 6.40 16.77 -4.97
C LEU A 231 6.93 16.56 -3.56
N ALA A 232 6.44 17.37 -2.63
CA ALA A 232 6.82 17.31 -1.24
C ALA A 232 6.62 15.90 -0.65
N GLY A 233 7.67 15.35 -0.04
CA GLY A 233 7.65 14.03 0.60
C GLY A 233 7.72 12.83 -0.37
N PHE A 234 7.50 12.99 -1.66
CA PHE A 234 7.62 11.89 -2.62
C PHE A 234 9.06 11.78 -3.14
N LYS A 235 9.66 10.61 -2.95
CA LYS A 235 11.02 10.27 -3.42
C LYS A 235 10.93 9.25 -4.56
N LYS A 236 11.77 9.39 -5.57
CA LYS A 236 11.89 8.39 -6.63
C LYS A 236 12.50 7.12 -6.05
N ILE A 237 11.77 6.01 -6.09
CA ILE A 237 12.18 4.74 -5.51
C ILE A 237 12.50 3.68 -6.57
N MET A 238 12.00 3.87 -7.79
CA MET A 238 12.29 2.98 -8.91
C MET A 238 12.30 3.75 -10.23
N GLU A 239 13.20 3.37 -11.13
CA GLU A 239 13.22 3.81 -12.50
C GLU A 239 13.71 2.66 -13.38
N THR A 240 12.95 2.30 -14.41
CA THR A 240 13.28 1.17 -15.30
C THR A 240 12.69 1.37 -16.68
N ARG A 241 13.28 0.72 -17.68
CA ARG A 241 12.70 0.51 -19.01
C ARG A 241 12.21 -0.92 -19.11
N ARG A 242 10.96 -1.10 -19.53
CA ARG A 242 10.34 -2.42 -19.68
C ARG A 242 9.92 -2.64 -21.12
N VAL A 243 10.29 -3.78 -21.66
CA VAL A 243 9.71 -4.27 -22.91
C VAL A 243 8.42 -5.00 -22.57
N ILE A 244 7.31 -4.55 -23.13
CA ILE A 244 6.00 -5.20 -22.95
C ILE A 244 5.67 -5.97 -24.22
N SER A 245 5.27 -7.23 -24.07
CA SER A 245 4.84 -8.06 -25.20
C SER A 245 3.76 -7.36 -26.02
N GLY A 246 3.95 -7.28 -27.34
CA GLY A 246 3.04 -6.57 -28.26
C GLY A 246 3.27 -5.06 -28.37
N LYS A 247 4.26 -4.49 -27.69
CA LYS A 247 4.70 -3.10 -27.87
C LYS A 247 6.03 -3.08 -28.65
N PRO A 248 6.17 -2.23 -29.68
CA PRO A 248 7.41 -2.17 -30.50
C PRO A 248 8.57 -1.53 -29.76
N GLU A 249 8.31 -0.66 -28.79
CA GLU A 249 9.32 0.09 -28.05
C GLU A 249 9.16 -0.09 -26.54
N PRO A 250 10.28 0.00 -25.79
CA PRO A 250 10.22 -0.11 -24.32
C PRO A 250 9.49 1.07 -23.71
N ILE A 251 8.77 0.78 -22.61
CA ILE A 251 8.06 1.76 -21.79
C ILE A 251 8.96 2.18 -20.63
N SER A 252 9.08 3.48 -20.39
CA SER A 252 9.69 3.99 -19.18
C SER A 252 8.71 3.90 -18.03
N HIS A 253 9.15 3.32 -16.90
CA HIS A 253 8.36 3.22 -15.68
C HIS A 253 9.15 3.80 -14.52
N ILE A 254 8.59 4.81 -13.86
CA ILE A 254 9.17 5.49 -12.71
C ILE A 254 8.16 5.39 -11.56
N VAL A 255 8.64 5.10 -10.36
CA VAL A 255 7.79 5.06 -9.16
C VAL A 255 8.30 6.07 -8.14
N TYR A 256 7.38 6.86 -7.65
CA TYR A 256 7.58 7.78 -6.52
C TYR A 256 6.79 7.29 -5.32
N SER A 257 7.34 7.45 -4.12
CA SER A 257 6.66 7.07 -2.87
C SER A 257 7.06 7.99 -1.72
N ASP A 258 6.14 8.19 -0.79
CA ASP A 258 6.37 8.87 0.50
C ASP A 258 6.56 7.87 1.66
N GLY A 259 6.57 6.57 1.33
CA GLY A 259 6.61 5.49 2.30
C GLY A 259 5.26 4.79 2.50
N LEU A 260 4.12 5.46 2.41
CA LEU A 260 2.78 4.85 2.44
C LEU A 260 2.13 4.83 1.06
N ALA A 261 2.01 5.98 0.45
CA ALA A 261 1.49 6.10 -0.91
C ALA A 261 2.59 5.84 -1.95
N ALA A 262 2.21 5.25 -3.08
CA ALA A 262 3.08 5.08 -4.24
C ALA A 262 2.37 5.56 -5.52
N VAL A 263 3.12 6.21 -6.38
CA VAL A 263 2.64 6.69 -7.68
C VAL A 263 3.55 6.19 -8.79
N SER A 264 2.98 5.45 -9.72
CA SER A 264 3.64 4.94 -10.92
C SER A 264 3.43 5.90 -12.09
N VAL A 265 4.51 6.23 -12.78
CA VAL A 265 4.52 7.04 -14.00
C VAL A 265 5.00 6.16 -15.15
N PHE A 266 4.13 5.94 -16.12
CA PHE A 266 4.45 5.22 -17.35
C PHE A 266 4.52 6.21 -18.50
N ILE A 267 5.61 6.15 -19.27
CA ILE A 267 5.79 6.94 -20.46
C ILE A 267 6.03 5.97 -21.63
N GLU A 268 5.08 5.93 -22.55
CA GLU A 268 5.09 5.04 -23.70
C GLU A 268 5.07 5.85 -25.02
N PRO A 269 5.88 5.47 -26.02
CA PRO A 269 5.81 6.07 -27.34
C PRO A 269 4.42 5.86 -27.96
N LEU A 270 3.87 6.92 -28.57
CA LEU A 270 2.62 6.86 -29.32
C LEU A 270 2.93 6.30 -30.72
N GLY A 271 2.46 5.10 -31.00
CA GLY A 271 2.50 4.57 -32.34
C GLY A 271 1.59 5.39 -33.29
N SER A 272 1.96 5.47 -34.56
CA SER A 272 1.29 6.27 -35.58
C SER A 272 -0.24 6.01 -35.74
N ARG A 273 -0.74 4.89 -35.20
CA ARG A 273 -2.17 4.51 -35.22
C ARG A 273 -2.86 4.61 -33.85
N THR A 274 -2.15 5.02 -32.82
CA THR A 274 -2.68 5.08 -31.47
C THR A 274 -3.28 6.46 -31.21
N LYS A 275 -4.59 6.52 -30.89
CA LYS A 275 -5.21 7.77 -30.46
C LYS A 275 -4.73 8.13 -29.05
N PRO A 276 -4.21 9.35 -28.85
CA PRO A 276 -3.84 9.81 -27.51
C PRO A 276 -5.04 9.79 -26.57
N ARG A 277 -4.79 9.39 -25.31
CA ARG A 277 -5.80 9.46 -24.25
C ARG A 277 -5.48 10.66 -23.36
N ASN A 278 -6.53 11.35 -22.92
CA ASN A 278 -6.42 12.44 -21.97
C ASN A 278 -7.58 12.39 -20.99
N GLY A 279 -7.29 12.52 -19.70
CA GLY A 279 -8.30 12.58 -18.67
C GLY A 279 -7.95 11.80 -17.41
N LEU A 280 -8.83 11.95 -16.44
CA LEU A 280 -8.76 11.32 -15.13
C LEU A 280 -9.78 10.17 -15.04
N GLN A 281 -9.36 9.03 -14.51
CA GLN A 281 -10.21 7.88 -14.19
C GLN A 281 -9.99 7.50 -12.74
N LYS A 282 -11.03 7.02 -12.08
CA LYS A 282 -10.98 6.55 -10.69
C LYS A 282 -11.53 5.13 -10.61
N ARG A 283 -10.82 4.28 -9.85
CA ARG A 283 -11.27 2.92 -9.49
C ARG A 283 -10.90 2.63 -8.04
N GLY A 284 -11.87 2.75 -7.13
CA GLY A 284 -11.61 2.69 -5.70
C GLY A 284 -10.68 3.82 -5.25
N ALA A 285 -9.63 3.49 -4.51
CA ALA A 285 -8.58 4.43 -4.12
C ALA A 285 -7.61 4.78 -5.27
N LEU A 286 -7.54 3.92 -6.31
CA LEU A 286 -6.64 4.12 -7.44
C LEU A 286 -7.17 5.24 -8.35
N ASN A 287 -6.39 6.31 -8.50
CA ASN A 287 -6.60 7.36 -9.50
C ASN A 287 -5.60 7.17 -10.64
N VAL A 288 -6.08 7.34 -11.88
CA VAL A 288 -5.29 7.20 -13.10
C VAL A 288 -5.47 8.45 -13.95
N TYR A 289 -4.39 9.18 -14.17
CA TYR A 289 -4.37 10.33 -15.05
C TYR A 289 -3.56 10.03 -16.30
N THR A 290 -4.13 10.27 -17.46
CA THR A 290 -3.46 10.09 -18.75
C THR A 290 -3.42 11.40 -19.51
N LYS A 291 -2.29 11.68 -20.18
CA LYS A 291 -2.16 12.83 -21.07
C LYS A 291 -1.13 12.57 -22.18
N PRO A 292 -1.31 13.15 -23.39
CA PRO A 292 -0.27 13.16 -24.39
C PRO A 292 0.85 14.15 -24.02
N PHE A 293 2.07 13.85 -24.44
CA PHE A 293 3.23 14.72 -24.33
C PHE A 293 4.15 14.48 -25.54
N ALA A 294 4.15 15.40 -26.52
CA ALA A 294 4.80 15.19 -27.82
C ALA A 294 4.37 13.83 -28.43
N ASP A 295 5.32 12.98 -28.79
CA ASP A 295 5.10 11.66 -29.36
C ASP A 295 4.94 10.55 -28.29
N TYR A 296 4.62 10.93 -27.05
CA TYR A 296 4.47 10.00 -25.93
C TYR A 296 3.09 10.09 -25.27
N GLN A 297 2.66 8.98 -24.71
CA GLN A 297 1.54 8.91 -23.76
C GLN A 297 2.09 8.81 -22.35
N ILE A 298 1.76 9.76 -21.50
CA ILE A 298 2.03 9.70 -20.07
C ILE A 298 0.80 9.12 -19.38
N THR A 299 1.01 8.11 -18.54
CA THR A 299 -0.01 7.55 -17.65
C THR A 299 0.54 7.56 -16.23
N VAL A 300 -0.15 8.26 -15.34
CA VAL A 300 0.19 8.34 -13.91
C VAL A 300 -0.92 7.64 -13.13
N MET A 301 -0.55 6.72 -12.26
CA MET A 301 -1.50 6.02 -11.40
C MET A 301 -0.98 5.85 -9.98
N GLY A 302 -1.88 5.95 -9.01
CA GLY A 302 -1.56 5.77 -7.60
C GLY A 302 -2.78 5.81 -6.69
N GLU A 303 -2.64 5.23 -5.52
CA GLU A 303 -3.60 5.34 -4.42
C GLU A 303 -3.36 6.66 -3.66
N THR A 304 -3.55 7.74 -4.37
CA THR A 304 -3.37 9.13 -3.92
C THR A 304 -4.53 9.98 -4.43
N PRO A 305 -4.82 11.15 -3.85
CA PRO A 305 -5.84 12.05 -4.36
C PRO A 305 -5.69 12.34 -5.85
N PRO A 306 -6.79 12.62 -6.57
CA PRO A 306 -6.75 12.95 -8.00
C PRO A 306 -5.78 14.08 -8.35
N LEU A 307 -5.67 15.07 -7.47
CA LEU A 307 -4.76 16.20 -7.62
C LEU A 307 -3.31 15.73 -7.79
N THR A 308 -2.88 14.75 -7.02
CA THR A 308 -1.49 14.24 -7.01
C THR A 308 -1.10 13.60 -8.33
N VAL A 309 -1.95 12.71 -8.87
CA VAL A 309 -1.66 12.08 -10.16
C VAL A 309 -1.68 13.09 -11.31
N MET A 310 -2.52 14.12 -11.22
CA MET A 310 -2.57 15.21 -12.19
C MET A 310 -1.34 16.10 -12.10
N GLU A 311 -0.93 16.52 -10.91
CA GLU A 311 0.26 17.33 -10.69
C GLU A 311 1.52 16.61 -11.18
N ILE A 312 1.69 15.33 -10.82
CA ILE A 312 2.81 14.52 -11.30
C ILE A 312 2.78 14.45 -12.83
N GLY A 313 1.65 14.12 -13.44
CA GLY A 313 1.53 13.98 -14.88
C GLY A 313 1.82 15.29 -15.64
N ASN A 314 1.42 16.42 -15.07
CA ASN A 314 1.69 17.75 -15.66
C ASN A 314 3.12 18.23 -15.43
N SER A 315 3.84 17.64 -14.49
CA SER A 315 5.21 17.99 -14.13
C SER A 315 6.28 17.10 -14.78
N VAL A 316 5.85 16.10 -15.57
CA VAL A 316 6.78 15.22 -16.33
C VAL A 316 7.45 16.01 -17.45
N TYR A 317 8.77 15.88 -17.54
CA TYR A 317 9.57 16.45 -18.62
C TYR A 317 10.69 15.49 -19.03
N TYR A 318 11.19 15.64 -20.25
CA TYR A 318 12.36 14.92 -20.72
C TYR A 318 13.61 15.76 -20.42
N SER A 319 14.55 15.19 -19.68
CA SER A 319 15.83 15.82 -19.36
C SER A 319 16.87 15.29 -20.36
N GLU A 320 17.13 16.04 -21.41
CA GLU A 320 18.35 15.81 -22.21
C GLU A 320 19.57 15.99 -21.30
N LYS A 321 20.44 14.98 -21.27
CA LYS A 321 21.75 15.10 -20.60
C LYS A 321 22.72 15.89 -21.45
#